data_0b9d6a4dfd9c982fb0b42e67a9945846
#
_entry.id   0b9d6a4dfd9c982fb0b42e67a9945846
#
_cell.length_a   1.000
_cell.length_b   1.000
_cell.length_c   1.000
_cell.angle_alpha   90.00
_cell.angle_beta   90.00
_cell.angle_gamma   90.00
#
_symmetry.space_group_name_H-M   'P 1'
#
loop_
_entity.id
_entity.type
_entity.pdbx_description
1 polymer ?
#
loop_
_entity_poly.entity_id
_entity_poly.type
_entity_poly.pdbx_seq_one_letter_code
_entity_poly.pdbx_strand_id
1 'polypeptide(L)'
;MLRVATQPGGIRESSTQVPLHGEPLTLHLLSPMDLRSSAPLVLYASGDGGWFGAAVGMFHTLARSGLPVVGVSTKALMHIEQRWSKPLTIAHVVHGYQQIIDAARATLQLAPDAPVVLTGWSRGASLGLLVAVSPDADPNVLGLVAIGLSADEQLDLEAVTDDDDGLAEPVDSTRDQRPPPIAMYPLLSRMASKRSVVIQASGDHYLSAAQARALFGPDSPTRRFLAIDARNHRFSGGESAFSAALVEAVAWVSSGGEGI
;
A
#
# COMPACT_ATOMS: atom_id res chain seq x y z
N MET A 1 -22.66 8.30 -5.42
CA MET A 1 -23.60 7.22 -5.76
C MET A 1 -22.87 5.89 -5.58
N LEU A 2 -23.26 5.05 -4.61
CA LEU A 2 -22.61 3.77 -4.35
C LEU A 2 -22.97 2.79 -5.48
N ARG A 3 -21.95 2.32 -6.24
CA ARG A 3 -22.13 1.17 -7.13
C ARG A 3 -21.82 -0.09 -6.32
N VAL A 4 -22.79 -0.99 -6.17
CA VAL A 4 -22.62 -2.24 -5.43
C VAL A 4 -22.70 -3.40 -6.42
N ALA A 5 -21.64 -4.21 -6.46
CA ALA A 5 -21.63 -5.51 -7.14
C ALA A 5 -21.31 -6.60 -6.11
N THR A 6 -21.94 -7.77 -6.24
CA THR A 6 -21.65 -8.93 -5.38
C THR A 6 -20.79 -9.92 -6.15
N GLN A 7 -19.64 -10.29 -5.59
CA GLN A 7 -18.73 -11.29 -6.16
C GLN A 7 -19.02 -12.70 -5.62
N PRO A 8 -18.61 -13.77 -6.33
CA PRO A 8 -18.67 -15.14 -5.80
C PRO A 8 -17.86 -15.22 -4.49
N GLY A 9 -18.45 -15.77 -3.43
CA GLY A 9 -17.83 -15.87 -2.11
C GLY A 9 -18.41 -14.93 -1.05
N GLY A 10 -19.51 -14.21 -1.37
CA GLY A 10 -20.19 -13.36 -0.38
C GLY A 10 -19.44 -12.06 -0.06
N ILE A 11 -18.68 -11.52 -1.03
CA ILE A 11 -18.00 -10.22 -0.92
C ILE A 11 -18.79 -9.17 -1.69
N ARG A 12 -19.06 -8.04 -1.04
CA ARG A 12 -19.64 -6.86 -1.64
C ARG A 12 -18.52 -5.93 -2.10
N GLU A 13 -18.55 -5.57 -3.37
CA GLU A 13 -17.67 -4.54 -3.92
C GLU A 13 -18.45 -3.23 -4.10
N SER A 14 -17.83 -2.13 -3.70
CA SER A 14 -18.40 -0.79 -3.85
C SER A 14 -17.29 0.25 -3.99
N SER A 15 -17.67 1.48 -4.35
CA SER A 15 -16.76 2.62 -4.31
C SER A 15 -17.47 3.83 -3.72
N THR A 16 -16.70 4.69 -3.07
CA THR A 16 -17.17 5.97 -2.54
C THR A 16 -16.15 7.06 -2.85
N GLN A 17 -16.57 8.30 -2.80
CA GLN A 17 -15.67 9.44 -2.88
C GLN A 17 -15.60 10.13 -1.52
N VAL A 18 -14.40 10.46 -1.09
CA VAL A 18 -14.14 11.21 0.14
C VAL A 18 -13.40 12.50 -0.20
N PRO A 19 -13.72 13.62 0.45
CA PRO A 19 -13.00 14.85 0.22
C PRO A 19 -11.62 14.76 0.89
N LEU A 20 -10.55 14.92 0.10
CA LEU A 20 -9.20 15.15 0.59
C LEU A 20 -8.81 16.57 0.17
N HIS A 21 -8.62 17.46 1.14
CA HIS A 21 -8.41 18.90 0.89
C HIS A 21 -9.48 19.55 -0.01
N GLY A 22 -10.71 19.02 0.04
CA GLY A 22 -11.83 19.50 -0.79
C GLY A 22 -11.89 18.87 -2.20
N GLU A 23 -10.90 18.08 -2.61
CA GLU A 23 -10.90 17.34 -3.87
C GLU A 23 -11.41 15.90 -3.67
N PRO A 24 -12.16 15.33 -4.63
CA PRO A 24 -12.70 13.99 -4.48
C PRO A 24 -11.63 12.92 -4.68
N LEU A 25 -11.35 12.14 -3.64
CA LEU A 25 -10.54 10.92 -3.72
C LEU A 25 -11.45 9.70 -3.77
N THR A 26 -11.29 8.84 -4.77
CA THR A 26 -12.07 7.60 -4.88
C THR A 26 -11.47 6.52 -4.00
N LEU A 27 -12.29 5.92 -3.13
CA LEU A 27 -11.98 4.73 -2.36
C LEU A 27 -12.75 3.54 -2.94
N HIS A 28 -12.05 2.42 -3.15
CA HIS A 28 -12.61 1.14 -3.56
C HIS A 28 -12.74 0.24 -2.35
N LEU A 29 -13.86 -0.43 -2.19
CA LEU A 29 -14.19 -1.15 -0.97
C LEU A 29 -14.58 -2.59 -1.29
N LEU A 30 -13.99 -3.55 -0.56
CA LEU A 30 -14.42 -4.94 -0.52
C LEU A 30 -14.85 -5.25 0.91
N SER A 31 -16.07 -5.74 1.07
CA SER A 31 -16.65 -6.03 2.39
C SER A 31 -17.23 -7.44 2.41
N PRO A 32 -16.81 -8.31 3.34
CA PRO A 32 -17.50 -9.56 3.62
C PRO A 32 -18.98 -9.31 3.98
N MET A 33 -19.86 -10.25 3.67
CA MET A 33 -21.30 -10.12 3.98
C MET A 33 -21.58 -10.19 5.48
N ASP A 34 -20.75 -10.91 6.22
CA ASP A 34 -20.81 -11.11 7.68
C ASP A 34 -19.76 -10.29 8.43
N LEU A 35 -19.51 -9.06 7.95
CA LEU A 35 -18.50 -8.16 8.50
C LEU A 35 -18.81 -7.83 9.97
N ARG A 36 -17.81 -8.06 10.84
CA ARG A 36 -17.84 -7.62 12.24
C ARG A 36 -17.24 -6.23 12.39
N SER A 37 -17.80 -5.39 13.21
CA SER A 37 -17.33 -4.01 13.43
C SER A 37 -15.89 -3.93 13.98
N SER A 38 -15.43 -4.95 14.70
CA SER A 38 -14.05 -5.06 15.22
C SER A 38 -13.06 -5.70 14.25
N ALA A 39 -13.49 -6.07 13.02
CA ALA A 39 -12.60 -6.70 12.05
C ALA A 39 -11.46 -5.76 11.65
N PRO A 40 -10.22 -6.27 11.52
CA PRO A 40 -9.12 -5.47 11.00
C PRO A 40 -9.41 -4.96 9.57
N LEU A 41 -9.20 -3.67 9.34
CA LEU A 41 -9.28 -3.06 8.02
C LEU A 41 -7.95 -3.25 7.27
N VAL A 42 -7.99 -3.75 6.04
CA VAL A 42 -6.83 -3.76 5.16
C VAL A 42 -6.88 -2.51 4.28
N LEU A 43 -5.89 -1.62 4.41
CA LEU A 43 -5.73 -0.48 3.50
C LEU A 43 -4.71 -0.85 2.43
N TYR A 44 -5.12 -0.83 1.17
CA TYR A 44 -4.27 -1.11 0.01
C TYR A 44 -4.04 0.15 -0.83
N ALA A 45 -2.78 0.52 -1.01
CA ALA A 45 -2.37 1.60 -1.89
C ALA A 45 -1.70 1.03 -3.16
N SER A 46 -2.13 1.50 -4.35
CA SER A 46 -1.57 1.07 -5.63
C SER A 46 -0.14 1.59 -5.86
N GLY A 47 0.51 1.19 -6.95
CA GLY A 47 1.76 1.79 -7.43
C GLY A 47 1.54 3.13 -8.16
N ASP A 48 2.63 3.68 -8.74
CA ASP A 48 2.67 4.93 -9.50
C ASP A 48 1.72 4.96 -10.69
N GLY A 49 1.55 3.81 -11.35
CA GLY A 49 0.64 3.68 -12.46
C GLY A 49 -0.83 3.99 -12.12
N GLY A 50 -1.20 4.01 -10.84
CA GLY A 50 -2.56 4.28 -10.38
C GLY A 50 -3.44 3.03 -10.31
N TRP A 51 -4.74 3.20 -10.50
CA TRP A 51 -5.75 2.17 -10.23
C TRP A 51 -6.17 1.41 -11.50
N PHE A 52 -5.30 0.53 -12.01
CA PHE A 52 -5.60 -0.35 -13.14
C PHE A 52 -4.73 -1.62 -13.17
N GLY A 53 -5.08 -2.58 -14.04
CA GLY A 53 -4.28 -3.77 -14.33
C GLY A 53 -3.88 -4.56 -13.09
N ALA A 54 -2.58 -4.72 -12.86
CA ALA A 54 -2.04 -5.51 -11.74
C ALA A 54 -2.47 -4.95 -10.38
N ALA A 55 -2.57 -3.61 -10.21
CA ALA A 55 -3.02 -3.01 -8.96
C ALA A 55 -4.43 -3.47 -8.57
N VAL A 56 -5.37 -3.47 -9.53
CA VAL A 56 -6.74 -3.95 -9.33
C VAL A 56 -6.77 -5.46 -9.06
N GLY A 57 -5.93 -6.24 -9.75
CA GLY A 57 -5.79 -7.68 -9.51
C GLY A 57 -5.31 -8.00 -8.09
N MET A 58 -4.33 -7.25 -7.57
CA MET A 58 -3.84 -7.39 -6.20
C MET A 58 -4.91 -7.02 -5.17
N PHE A 59 -5.64 -5.92 -5.41
CA PHE A 59 -6.79 -5.52 -4.59
C PHE A 59 -7.84 -6.63 -4.49
N HIS A 60 -8.24 -7.23 -5.62
CA HIS A 60 -9.19 -8.35 -5.58
C HIS A 60 -8.61 -9.61 -4.93
N THR A 61 -7.29 -9.82 -4.99
CA THR A 61 -6.65 -10.92 -4.27
C THR A 61 -6.82 -10.77 -2.75
N LEU A 62 -6.76 -9.54 -2.22
CA LEU A 62 -6.96 -9.26 -0.80
C LEU A 62 -8.35 -9.64 -0.29
N ALA A 63 -9.37 -9.67 -1.16
CA ALA A 63 -10.70 -10.16 -0.80
C ALA A 63 -10.67 -11.58 -0.20
N ARG A 64 -9.70 -12.41 -0.62
CA ARG A 64 -9.54 -13.79 -0.14
C ARG A 64 -9.06 -13.89 1.31
N SER A 65 -8.61 -12.79 1.91
CA SER A 65 -8.29 -12.74 3.34
C SER A 65 -9.53 -12.83 4.24
N GLY A 66 -10.73 -12.59 3.68
CA GLY A 66 -11.97 -12.50 4.46
C GLY A 66 -12.08 -11.23 5.30
N LEU A 67 -11.17 -10.29 5.14
CA LEU A 67 -11.16 -9.00 5.83
C LEU A 67 -11.77 -7.90 4.95
N PRO A 68 -12.31 -6.82 5.55
CA PRO A 68 -12.68 -5.63 4.80
C PRO A 68 -11.45 -4.96 4.22
N VAL A 69 -11.53 -4.56 2.95
CA VAL A 69 -10.41 -3.92 2.25
C VAL A 69 -10.85 -2.56 1.73
N VAL A 70 -10.05 -1.53 1.97
CA VAL A 70 -10.13 -0.25 1.26
C VAL A 70 -8.93 -0.12 0.33
N GLY A 71 -9.19 0.19 -0.92
CA GLY A 71 -8.17 0.43 -1.94
C GLY A 71 -8.15 1.88 -2.40
N VAL A 72 -6.96 2.43 -2.60
CA VAL A 72 -6.76 3.79 -3.07
C VAL A 72 -5.70 3.87 -4.16
N SER A 73 -5.90 4.77 -5.13
CA SER A 73 -4.88 5.10 -6.12
C SER A 73 -3.80 5.99 -5.49
N THR A 74 -2.58 5.47 -5.35
CA THR A 74 -1.42 6.28 -4.90
C THR A 74 -1.20 7.48 -5.81
N LYS A 75 -1.32 7.31 -7.12
CA LYS A 75 -1.21 8.41 -8.08
C LYS A 75 -2.22 9.53 -7.79
N ALA A 76 -3.49 9.19 -7.54
CA ALA A 76 -4.52 10.18 -7.24
C ALA A 76 -4.28 10.84 -5.88
N LEU A 77 -3.93 10.08 -4.85
CA LEU A 77 -3.61 10.59 -3.52
C LEU A 77 -2.45 11.60 -3.59
N MET A 78 -1.33 11.21 -4.21
CA MET A 78 -0.14 12.06 -4.33
C MET A 78 -0.42 13.32 -5.15
N HIS A 79 -1.21 13.21 -6.22
CA HIS A 79 -1.59 14.37 -7.03
C HIS A 79 -2.37 15.40 -6.23
N ILE A 80 -3.33 14.98 -5.41
CA ILE A 80 -4.10 15.87 -4.54
C ILE A 80 -3.19 16.51 -3.49
N GLU A 81 -2.35 15.71 -2.80
CA GLU A 81 -1.44 16.20 -1.77
C GLU A 81 -0.42 17.21 -2.33
N GLN A 82 0.15 16.95 -3.51
CA GLN A 82 1.12 17.84 -4.17
C GLN A 82 0.48 19.17 -4.63
N ARG A 83 -0.81 19.19 -4.97
CA ARG A 83 -1.52 20.41 -5.28
C ARG A 83 -1.79 21.27 -4.05
N TRP A 84 -2.01 20.61 -2.91
CA TRP A 84 -2.28 21.27 -1.65
C TRP A 84 -1.02 21.83 -0.98
N SER A 85 0.10 21.09 -1.03
CA SER A 85 1.34 21.45 -0.36
C SER A 85 2.58 21.10 -1.18
N LYS A 86 3.46 22.09 -1.37
CA LYS A 86 4.81 21.90 -1.95
C LYS A 86 5.83 22.56 -1.01
N PRO A 87 6.85 21.85 -0.57
CA PRO A 87 7.17 20.43 -0.84
C PRO A 87 6.24 19.47 -0.08
N LEU A 88 6.01 18.30 -0.67
CA LEU A 88 5.29 17.22 -0.01
C LEU A 88 6.13 16.63 1.11
N THR A 89 5.53 16.40 2.28
CA THR A 89 6.20 15.86 3.45
C THR A 89 5.59 14.53 3.90
N ILE A 90 6.31 13.77 4.72
CA ILE A 90 5.77 12.54 5.34
C ILE A 90 4.49 12.84 6.14
N ALA A 91 4.43 13.99 6.81
CA ALA A 91 3.24 14.38 7.59
C ALA A 91 1.99 14.52 6.71
N HIS A 92 2.11 15.05 5.48
CA HIS A 92 1.00 15.12 4.53
C HIS A 92 0.53 13.71 4.13
N VAL A 93 1.46 12.80 3.84
CA VAL A 93 1.13 11.40 3.52
C VAL A 93 0.40 10.72 4.69
N VAL A 94 0.91 10.90 5.91
CA VAL A 94 0.28 10.34 7.14
C VAL A 94 -1.14 10.88 7.31
N HIS A 95 -1.33 12.18 7.14
CA HIS A 95 -2.65 12.82 7.24
C HIS A 95 -3.62 12.28 6.19
N GLY A 96 -3.18 12.14 4.92
CA GLY A 96 -4.00 11.56 3.86
C GLY A 96 -4.42 10.11 4.17
N TYR A 97 -3.50 9.29 4.67
CA TYR A 97 -3.81 7.92 5.10
C TYR A 97 -4.80 7.90 6.25
N GLN A 98 -4.66 8.81 7.24
CA GLN A 98 -5.61 8.91 8.35
C GLN A 98 -7.02 9.21 7.86
N GLN A 99 -7.18 10.18 6.95
CA GLN A 99 -8.49 10.50 6.37
C GLN A 99 -9.10 9.31 5.61
N ILE A 100 -8.27 8.53 4.87
CA ILE A 100 -8.72 7.32 4.18
C ILE A 100 -9.19 6.26 5.18
N ILE A 101 -8.44 6.02 6.26
CA ILE A 101 -8.76 5.05 7.31
C ILE A 101 -10.09 5.42 7.97
N ASP A 102 -10.25 6.68 8.39
CA ASP A 102 -11.47 7.16 9.07
C ASP A 102 -12.69 7.06 8.16
N ALA A 103 -12.54 7.47 6.90
CA ALA A 103 -13.61 7.37 5.91
C ALA A 103 -14.00 5.92 5.60
N ALA A 104 -13.02 5.01 5.52
CA ALA A 104 -13.25 3.59 5.28
C ALA A 104 -13.96 2.93 6.49
N ARG A 105 -13.50 3.21 7.71
CA ARG A 105 -14.16 2.73 8.95
C ARG A 105 -15.62 3.19 9.00
N ALA A 106 -15.87 4.47 8.74
CA ALA A 106 -17.23 5.02 8.71
C ALA A 106 -18.11 4.38 7.63
N THR A 107 -17.59 4.25 6.39
CA THR A 107 -18.35 3.69 5.27
C THR A 107 -18.65 2.20 5.45
N LEU A 108 -17.71 1.44 6.02
CA LEU A 108 -17.84 0.02 6.30
C LEU A 108 -18.48 -0.28 7.64
N GLN A 109 -18.86 0.73 8.42
CA GLN A 109 -19.43 0.61 9.76
C GLN A 109 -18.52 -0.19 10.73
N LEU A 110 -17.20 -0.01 10.59
CA LEU A 110 -16.23 -0.55 11.54
C LEU A 110 -16.17 0.33 12.79
N ALA A 111 -15.66 -0.25 13.88
CA ALA A 111 -15.38 0.53 15.09
C ALA A 111 -14.33 1.62 14.79
N PRO A 112 -14.41 2.80 15.43
CA PRO A 112 -13.44 3.88 15.20
C PRO A 112 -11.99 3.49 15.49
N ASP A 113 -11.80 2.51 16.36
CA ASP A 113 -10.52 1.94 16.77
C ASP A 113 -10.23 0.57 16.13
N ALA A 114 -11.02 0.14 15.12
CA ALA A 114 -10.77 -1.11 14.42
C ALA A 114 -9.32 -1.18 13.92
N PRO A 115 -8.60 -2.30 14.15
CA PRO A 115 -7.21 -2.42 13.75
C PRO A 115 -7.00 -2.23 12.25
N VAL A 116 -5.80 -1.80 11.84
CA VAL A 116 -5.47 -1.54 10.43
C VAL A 116 -4.22 -2.30 10.03
N VAL A 117 -4.29 -3.01 8.90
CA VAL A 117 -3.14 -3.57 8.19
C VAL A 117 -2.87 -2.69 6.97
N LEU A 118 -1.72 -2.04 6.94
CA LEU A 118 -1.28 -1.30 5.76
C LEU A 118 -0.74 -2.28 4.72
N THR A 119 -1.16 -2.11 3.47
CA THR A 119 -0.70 -2.92 2.35
C THR A 119 -0.48 -2.00 1.16
N GLY A 120 0.56 -2.23 0.40
CA GLY A 120 0.78 -1.41 -0.79
C GLY A 120 1.69 -2.09 -1.79
N TRP A 121 1.57 -1.67 -3.06
CA TRP A 121 2.42 -2.13 -4.14
C TRP A 121 3.32 -1.01 -4.64
N SER A 122 4.63 -1.30 -4.85
CA SER A 122 5.59 -0.33 -5.38
C SER A 122 5.59 0.94 -4.53
N ARG A 123 5.35 2.11 -5.09
CA ARG A 123 5.25 3.37 -4.35
C ARG A 123 4.22 3.31 -3.21
N GLY A 124 3.09 2.61 -3.40
CA GLY A 124 2.13 2.39 -2.32
C GLY A 124 2.72 1.64 -1.13
N ALA A 125 3.66 0.72 -1.36
CA ALA A 125 4.41 0.04 -0.30
C ALA A 125 5.34 1.00 0.44
N SER A 126 6.06 1.87 -0.29
CA SER A 126 6.92 2.89 0.28
C SER A 126 6.14 3.87 1.16
N LEU A 127 5.01 4.40 0.65
CA LEU A 127 4.16 5.31 1.43
C LEU A 127 3.58 4.62 2.67
N GLY A 128 3.10 3.37 2.54
CA GLY A 128 2.62 2.57 3.67
C GLY A 128 3.69 2.39 4.75
N LEU A 129 4.97 2.20 4.37
CA LEU A 129 6.08 2.12 5.31
C LEU A 129 6.35 3.45 6.01
N LEU A 130 6.36 4.57 5.27
CA LEU A 130 6.52 5.90 5.86
C LEU A 130 5.43 6.20 6.89
N VAL A 131 4.18 5.82 6.58
CA VAL A 131 3.06 5.93 7.54
C VAL A 131 3.29 5.01 8.73
N ALA A 132 3.60 3.73 8.52
CA ALA A 132 3.72 2.74 9.61
C ALA A 132 4.79 3.10 10.65
N VAL A 133 5.87 3.81 10.24
CA VAL A 133 6.97 4.23 11.14
C VAL A 133 6.79 5.64 11.70
N SER A 134 5.78 6.36 11.25
CA SER A 134 5.49 7.72 11.75
C SER A 134 4.95 7.66 13.18
N PRO A 135 5.36 8.56 14.07
CA PRO A 135 4.77 8.69 15.40
C PRO A 135 3.31 9.18 15.36
N ASP A 136 2.93 9.87 14.27
CA ASP A 136 1.59 10.43 14.07
C ASP A 136 0.64 9.46 13.33
N ALA A 137 1.07 8.21 13.09
CA ALA A 137 0.23 7.20 12.47
C ALA A 137 -0.93 6.81 13.39
N ASP A 138 -2.02 6.28 12.79
CA ASP A 138 -3.10 5.67 13.56
C ASP A 138 -2.52 4.63 14.56
N PRO A 139 -2.81 4.77 15.87
CA PRO A 139 -2.26 3.88 16.90
C PRO A 139 -2.68 2.41 16.73
N ASN A 140 -3.76 2.16 15.98
CA ASN A 140 -4.28 0.81 15.72
C ASN A 140 -3.65 0.16 14.47
N VAL A 141 -2.61 0.76 13.87
CA VAL A 141 -1.84 0.11 12.80
C VAL A 141 -1.07 -1.08 13.36
N LEU A 142 -1.48 -2.29 12.96
CA LEU A 142 -0.87 -3.57 13.37
C LEU A 142 0.46 -3.82 12.65
N GLY A 143 0.58 -3.37 11.41
CA GLY A 143 1.77 -3.59 10.60
C GLY A 143 1.58 -3.33 9.13
N LEU A 144 2.53 -3.85 8.33
CA LEU A 144 2.65 -3.57 6.90
C LEU A 144 2.89 -4.85 6.10
N VAL A 145 2.22 -4.96 4.94
CA VAL A 145 2.57 -5.88 3.85
C VAL A 145 3.04 -5.05 2.66
N ALA A 146 4.34 -4.99 2.44
CA ALA A 146 4.96 -4.23 1.36
C ALA A 146 5.21 -5.13 0.15
N ILE A 147 4.57 -4.84 -0.98
CA ILE A 147 4.65 -5.60 -2.22
C ILE A 147 5.56 -4.84 -3.19
N GLY A 148 6.67 -5.44 -3.63
CA GLY A 148 7.60 -4.77 -4.55
C GLY A 148 8.17 -3.48 -3.95
N LEU A 149 8.64 -3.51 -2.70
CA LEU A 149 9.19 -2.34 -2.02
C LEU A 149 10.45 -1.86 -2.73
N SER A 150 10.48 -0.57 -3.08
CA SER A 150 11.65 0.08 -3.67
C SER A 150 12.79 0.22 -2.66
N ALA A 151 14.03 0.36 -3.15
CA ALA A 151 15.17 0.65 -2.28
C ALA A 151 15.04 2.04 -1.64
N ASP A 152 14.59 2.99 -2.45
CA ASP A 152 14.48 4.39 -2.10
C ASP A 152 13.12 4.95 -2.51
N GLU A 153 12.65 6.01 -1.84
CA GLU A 153 11.46 6.77 -2.19
C GLU A 153 11.75 8.26 -2.25
N GLN A 154 11.14 8.95 -3.22
CA GLN A 154 11.25 10.39 -3.37
C GLN A 154 9.85 11.00 -3.47
N LEU A 155 9.43 11.71 -2.43
CA LEU A 155 8.05 12.23 -2.32
C LEU A 155 7.70 13.29 -3.37
N ASP A 156 8.66 14.12 -3.77
CA ASP A 156 8.44 15.22 -4.71
C ASP A 156 8.54 14.83 -6.19
N LEU A 157 8.73 13.55 -6.51
CA LEU A 157 8.61 13.08 -7.89
C LEU A 157 7.14 13.16 -8.31
N GLU A 158 6.87 13.97 -9.34
CA GLU A 158 5.60 13.89 -10.06
C GLU A 158 5.44 12.46 -10.58
N ALA A 159 4.23 11.89 -10.46
CA ALA A 159 3.95 10.59 -11.04
C ALA A 159 4.26 10.67 -12.54
N VAL A 160 5.06 9.71 -13.03
CA VAL A 160 5.37 9.62 -14.47
C VAL A 160 4.06 9.62 -15.23
N THR A 161 3.84 10.63 -16.08
CA THR A 161 2.75 10.60 -17.02
C THR A 161 3.10 9.57 -18.08
N ASP A 162 2.22 8.60 -18.34
CA ASP A 162 2.42 7.57 -19.38
C ASP A 162 2.39 8.13 -20.81
N ASP A 163 2.54 9.43 -20.98
CA ASP A 163 2.66 10.11 -22.26
C ASP A 163 4.13 10.10 -22.72
N ASP A 164 4.71 8.88 -22.84
CA ASP A 164 6.02 8.69 -23.46
C ASP A 164 5.89 8.74 -24.99
N ASP A 165 5.64 9.94 -25.50
CA ASP A 165 5.73 10.24 -26.94
C ASP A 165 7.19 10.42 -27.41
N GLY A 166 8.15 9.94 -26.64
CA GLY A 166 9.56 9.85 -27.06
C GLY A 166 10.28 11.20 -27.25
N LEU A 167 9.71 12.30 -26.79
CA LEU A 167 10.37 13.59 -26.78
C LEU A 167 11.22 13.71 -25.52
N ALA A 168 12.55 13.87 -25.68
CA ALA A 168 13.46 14.09 -24.57
C ALA A 168 12.98 15.27 -23.73
N GLU A 169 12.58 15.01 -22.49
CA GLU A 169 12.24 16.03 -21.51
C GLU A 169 13.39 17.04 -21.40
N PRO A 170 13.11 18.35 -21.35
CA PRO A 170 14.14 19.35 -21.10
C PRO A 170 14.78 19.05 -19.74
N VAL A 171 16.11 19.09 -19.69
CA VAL A 171 16.88 18.89 -18.45
C VAL A 171 16.37 19.88 -17.41
N ASP A 172 15.60 19.37 -16.45
CA ASP A 172 15.03 20.15 -15.36
C ASP A 172 16.17 20.66 -14.47
N SER A 173 16.49 21.95 -14.60
CA SER A 173 17.52 22.63 -13.81
C SER A 173 17.24 22.68 -12.30
N THR A 174 16.04 22.28 -11.86
CA THR A 174 15.67 22.22 -10.43
C THR A 174 16.04 20.89 -9.77
N ARG A 175 16.60 19.94 -10.52
CA ARG A 175 16.98 18.61 -10.02
C ARG A 175 17.95 18.67 -8.84
N ASP A 176 18.81 19.68 -8.78
CA ASP A 176 19.80 19.89 -7.70
C ASP A 176 19.19 20.40 -6.38
N GLN A 177 17.92 20.83 -6.37
CA GLN A 177 17.25 21.36 -5.18
C GLN A 177 16.29 20.36 -4.51
N ARG A 178 16.15 19.15 -5.06
CA ARG A 178 15.26 18.13 -4.49
C ARG A 178 15.86 17.54 -3.21
N PRO A 179 15.04 17.26 -2.19
CA PRO A 179 15.51 16.54 -1.02
C PRO A 179 16.05 15.15 -1.44
N PRO A 180 17.07 14.64 -0.73
CA PRO A 180 17.62 13.32 -1.05
C PRO A 180 16.55 12.24 -0.90
N PRO A 181 16.62 11.16 -1.72
CA PRO A 181 15.70 10.05 -1.61
C PRO A 181 15.78 9.39 -0.21
N ILE A 182 14.65 8.89 0.26
CA ILE A 182 14.53 8.25 1.56
C ILE A 182 14.80 6.75 1.39
N ALA A 183 15.86 6.24 2.03
CA ALA A 183 16.15 4.80 2.01
C ALA A 183 15.07 4.01 2.77
N MET A 184 14.38 3.07 2.08
CA MET A 184 13.22 2.38 2.64
C MET A 184 13.58 1.24 3.59
N TYR A 185 14.51 0.36 3.23
CA TYR A 185 14.81 -0.83 4.02
C TYR A 185 15.29 -0.56 5.45
N PRO A 186 16.13 0.48 5.71
CA PRO A 186 16.49 0.86 7.07
C PRO A 186 15.30 1.24 7.95
N LEU A 187 14.21 1.75 7.36
CA LEU A 187 13.01 2.13 8.10
C LEU A 187 12.25 0.91 8.67
N LEU A 188 12.39 -0.27 8.06
CA LEU A 188 11.76 -1.49 8.57
C LEU A 188 12.21 -1.82 10.02
N SER A 189 13.42 -1.43 10.42
CA SER A 189 13.89 -1.59 11.80
C SER A 189 13.13 -0.67 12.78
N ARG A 190 12.53 0.42 12.30
CA ARG A 190 11.75 1.37 13.10
C ARG A 190 10.30 0.92 13.33
N MET A 191 9.87 -0.16 12.67
CA MET A 191 8.55 -0.75 12.89
C MET A 191 8.34 -1.27 14.34
N ALA A 192 9.45 -1.43 15.10
CA ALA A 192 9.46 -1.87 16.50
C ALA A 192 8.66 -3.17 16.71
N SER A 193 7.53 -3.09 17.45
CA SER A 193 6.65 -4.24 17.72
C SER A 193 5.65 -4.55 16.59
N LYS A 194 5.51 -3.65 15.61
CA LYS A 194 4.59 -3.86 14.49
C LYS A 194 5.16 -4.90 13.52
N ARG A 195 4.29 -5.76 13.00
CA ARG A 195 4.72 -6.78 12.03
C ARG A 195 4.92 -6.21 10.64
N SER A 196 5.93 -6.69 9.92
CA SER A 196 6.16 -6.32 8.53
C SER A 196 6.49 -7.53 7.67
N VAL A 197 5.90 -7.58 6.46
CA VAL A 197 6.22 -8.54 5.42
C VAL A 197 6.62 -7.78 4.17
N VAL A 198 7.74 -8.16 3.56
CA VAL A 198 8.12 -7.70 2.24
C VAL A 198 7.94 -8.88 1.27
N ILE A 199 7.17 -8.67 0.19
CA ILE A 199 6.97 -9.64 -0.89
C ILE A 199 7.64 -9.09 -2.14
N GLN A 200 8.61 -9.84 -2.70
CA GLN A 200 9.41 -9.40 -3.83
C GLN A 200 9.50 -10.45 -4.92
N ALA A 201 9.41 -10.05 -6.20
CA ALA A 201 9.58 -10.96 -7.32
C ALA A 201 11.07 -11.21 -7.64
N SER A 202 11.43 -12.47 -7.99
CA SER A 202 12.81 -12.83 -8.35
C SER A 202 13.31 -12.07 -9.57
N GLY A 203 12.46 -11.88 -10.58
CA GLY A 203 12.77 -11.17 -11.83
C GLY A 203 12.34 -9.70 -11.84
N ASP A 204 12.16 -9.07 -10.68
CA ASP A 204 11.86 -7.64 -10.61
C ASP A 204 13.06 -6.83 -11.10
N HIS A 205 12.85 -6.02 -12.15
CA HIS A 205 13.90 -5.23 -12.77
C HIS A 205 14.24 -3.94 -12.02
N TYR A 206 13.35 -3.46 -11.12
CA TYR A 206 13.65 -2.32 -10.25
C TYR A 206 14.53 -2.74 -9.06
N LEU A 207 14.17 -3.85 -8.42
CA LEU A 207 14.90 -4.43 -7.30
C LEU A 207 14.56 -5.92 -7.22
N SER A 208 15.48 -6.81 -7.63
CA SER A 208 15.24 -8.24 -7.58
C SER A 208 15.08 -8.75 -6.14
N ALA A 209 14.39 -9.89 -5.94
CA ALA A 209 14.23 -10.47 -4.61
C ALA A 209 15.59 -10.73 -3.91
N ALA A 210 16.65 -11.08 -4.65
CA ALA A 210 17.98 -11.28 -4.09
C ALA A 210 18.58 -9.98 -3.56
N GLN A 211 18.48 -8.89 -4.32
CA GLN A 211 18.93 -7.57 -3.90
C GLN A 211 18.12 -7.04 -2.71
N ALA A 212 16.79 -7.15 -2.80
CA ALA A 212 15.88 -6.78 -1.72
C ALA A 212 16.16 -7.54 -0.42
N ARG A 213 16.42 -8.85 -0.53
CA ARG A 213 16.79 -9.69 0.63
C ARG A 213 18.10 -9.26 1.26
N ALA A 214 19.07 -8.85 0.47
CA ALA A 214 20.34 -8.34 1.00
C ALA A 214 20.14 -7.04 1.81
N LEU A 215 19.24 -6.17 1.38
CA LEU A 215 18.86 -4.94 2.12
C LEU A 215 18.00 -5.23 3.34
N PHE A 216 17.10 -6.20 3.24
CA PHE A 216 16.18 -6.59 4.32
C PHE A 216 16.91 -7.28 5.49
N GLY A 217 17.94 -8.08 5.18
CA GLY A 217 18.64 -8.90 6.18
C GLY A 217 17.83 -10.14 6.62
N PRO A 218 18.13 -10.72 7.79
CA PRO A 218 17.44 -11.91 8.28
C PRO A 218 15.99 -11.62 8.71
N ASP A 219 15.17 -12.65 8.67
CA ASP A 219 13.84 -12.63 9.26
C ASP A 219 13.94 -12.54 10.80
N SER A 220 12.85 -12.08 11.42
CA SER A 220 12.72 -11.99 12.88
C SER A 220 11.28 -12.36 13.29
N PRO A 221 10.97 -12.43 14.59
CA PRO A 221 9.59 -12.66 15.05
C PRO A 221 8.57 -11.64 14.53
N THR A 222 9.01 -10.42 14.15
CA THR A 222 8.14 -9.35 13.65
C THR A 222 8.39 -8.99 12.19
N ARG A 223 9.36 -9.62 11.52
CA ARG A 223 9.73 -9.29 10.13
C ARG A 223 9.90 -10.56 9.29
N ARG A 224 9.21 -10.60 8.15
CA ARG A 224 9.31 -11.69 7.16
C ARG A 224 9.60 -11.18 5.77
N PHE A 225 10.39 -11.93 5.01
CA PHE A 225 10.67 -11.67 3.62
C PHE A 225 10.23 -12.85 2.77
N LEU A 226 9.39 -12.61 1.77
CA LEU A 226 8.86 -13.61 0.85
C LEU A 226 9.35 -13.33 -0.57
N ALA A 227 10.22 -14.20 -1.09
CA ALA A 227 10.63 -14.18 -2.48
C ALA A 227 9.64 -15.01 -3.31
N ILE A 228 9.10 -14.41 -4.38
CA ILE A 228 8.21 -15.10 -5.31
C ILE A 228 8.96 -15.33 -6.62
N ASP A 229 8.98 -16.56 -7.10
CA ASP A 229 9.50 -16.86 -8.43
C ASP A 229 8.52 -16.30 -9.48
N ALA A 230 8.87 -15.13 -10.02
CA ALA A 230 8.08 -14.37 -10.97
C ALA A 230 8.98 -13.51 -11.85
N ARG A 231 8.54 -13.24 -13.08
CA ARG A 231 9.37 -12.63 -14.13
C ARG A 231 9.58 -11.12 -13.97
N ASN A 232 8.72 -10.43 -13.24
CA ASN A 232 8.73 -8.96 -13.18
C ASN A 232 8.04 -8.41 -11.93
N HIS A 233 8.08 -7.10 -11.79
CA HIS A 233 7.45 -6.33 -10.71
C HIS A 233 5.94 -6.54 -10.54
N ARG A 234 5.25 -7.06 -11.58
CA ARG A 234 3.82 -7.37 -11.56
C ARG A 234 3.55 -8.83 -11.16
N PHE A 235 4.57 -9.57 -10.80
CA PHE A 235 4.53 -10.99 -10.44
C PHE A 235 4.04 -11.91 -11.56
N SER A 236 4.27 -11.54 -12.84
CA SER A 236 3.86 -12.35 -13.98
C SER A 236 4.58 -13.70 -13.98
N GLY A 237 3.81 -14.77 -14.13
CA GLY A 237 4.30 -16.18 -14.10
C GLY A 237 4.41 -16.75 -12.68
N GLY A 238 4.17 -15.95 -11.65
CA GLY A 238 4.11 -16.35 -10.24
C GLY A 238 2.80 -15.98 -9.55
N GLU A 239 1.72 -15.71 -10.31
CA GLU A 239 0.46 -15.14 -9.81
C GLU A 239 -0.17 -15.96 -8.69
N SER A 240 -0.14 -17.31 -8.82
CA SER A 240 -0.71 -18.20 -7.81
C SER A 240 0.07 -18.16 -6.50
N ALA A 241 1.41 -18.26 -6.58
CA ALA A 241 2.30 -18.20 -5.42
C ALA A 241 2.21 -16.82 -4.74
N PHE A 242 2.21 -15.74 -5.53
CA PHE A 242 2.01 -14.39 -5.04
C PHE A 242 0.67 -14.23 -4.31
N SER A 243 -0.42 -14.72 -4.91
CA SER A 243 -1.76 -14.61 -4.32
C SER A 243 -1.84 -15.35 -2.97
N ALA A 244 -1.26 -16.54 -2.86
CA ALA A 244 -1.20 -17.29 -1.60
C ALA A 244 -0.36 -16.55 -0.55
N ALA A 245 0.84 -16.08 -0.93
CA ALA A 245 1.74 -15.34 -0.06
C ALA A 245 1.12 -14.03 0.45
N LEU A 246 0.38 -13.30 -0.41
CA LEU A 246 -0.27 -12.06 -0.01
C LEU A 246 -1.36 -12.31 1.05
N VAL A 247 -2.20 -13.31 0.85
CA VAL A 247 -3.27 -13.66 1.81
C VAL A 247 -2.66 -14.13 3.15
N GLU A 248 -1.63 -14.97 3.11
CA GLU A 248 -0.90 -15.43 4.30
C GLU A 248 -0.23 -14.26 5.04
N ALA A 249 0.42 -13.35 4.31
CA ALA A 249 1.07 -12.18 4.89
C ALA A 249 0.06 -11.27 5.63
N VAL A 250 -1.09 -11.00 5.00
CA VAL A 250 -2.16 -10.22 5.65
C VAL A 250 -2.68 -10.92 6.90
N ALA A 251 -2.95 -12.22 6.83
CA ALA A 251 -3.41 -13.01 7.98
C ALA A 251 -2.38 -12.98 9.12
N TRP A 252 -1.08 -13.12 8.80
CA TRP A 252 -0.03 -13.06 9.80
C TRP A 252 0.12 -11.68 10.43
N VAL A 253 0.03 -10.59 9.66
CA VAL A 253 0.09 -9.22 10.21
C VAL A 253 -1.15 -8.94 11.06
N SER A 254 -2.34 -9.34 10.62
CA SER A 254 -3.61 -9.07 11.33
C SER A 254 -3.78 -9.87 12.63
N SER A 255 -3.10 -11.00 12.79
CA SER A 255 -3.19 -11.81 14.03
C SER A 255 -2.50 -11.19 15.25
N GLY A 256 -1.89 -10.01 15.12
CA GLY A 256 -1.44 -9.18 16.25
C GLY A 256 -0.43 -9.79 17.21
N GLY A 257 0.15 -10.95 16.92
CA GLY A 257 1.14 -11.58 17.78
C GLY A 257 0.61 -12.67 18.73
N GLU A 258 -0.65 -13.03 18.65
CA GLU A 258 -1.09 -14.29 19.24
C GLU A 258 -0.48 -15.43 18.42
N GLY A 259 0.48 -16.12 19.06
CA GLY A 259 1.26 -17.17 18.42
C GLY A 259 0.37 -18.30 17.94
N ILE A 260 0.66 -18.76 16.73
CA ILE A 260 0.30 -20.10 16.28
C ILE A 260 1.30 -21.06 16.92
#